data_d992e9532fd76faddb2bef5978cdd920
#
_entry.id   d992e9532fd76faddb2bef5978cdd920
#
_cell.length_a   1.000
_cell.length_b   1.000
_cell.length_c   1.000
_cell.angle_alpha   90.00
_cell.angle_beta   90.00
_cell.angle_gamma   90.00
#
_symmetry.space_group_name_H-M   'P 1'
#
loop_
_entity.id
_entity.type
_entity.pdbx_description
1 polymer ?
#
loop_
_entity_poly.entity_id
_entity_poly.type
_entity_poly.pdbx_seq_one_letter_code
_entity_poly.pdbx_strand_id
1 'polypeptide(L)' 'MAETITADQIVGAARELGQEEFTRGDVAAKLGVEKPELKKGFRQAIQNGRLEKTRDDEENTGHFRLTE' A
#
# COMPACT_ATOMS: atom_id res chain seq x y z
N MET A 1 -10.44 -19.08 3.11
CA MET A 1 -9.42 -18.49 3.99
C MET A 1 -8.84 -17.27 3.33
N ALA A 2 -8.90 -16.15 4.01
CA ALA A 2 -8.29 -14.95 3.47
C ALA A 2 -6.78 -15.05 3.61
N GLU A 3 -6.07 -14.90 2.53
CA GLU A 3 -4.63 -14.86 2.57
C GLU A 3 -4.18 -13.47 3.00
N THR A 4 -3.17 -13.43 3.86
CA THR A 4 -2.59 -12.16 4.25
C THR A 4 -1.72 -11.64 3.12
N ILE A 5 -1.99 -10.43 2.67
CA ILE A 5 -1.16 -9.79 1.66
C ILE A 5 0.16 -9.37 2.31
N THR A 6 1.27 -9.76 1.72
CA THR A 6 2.59 -9.47 2.28
C THR A 6 3.09 -8.10 1.85
N ALA A 7 4.11 -7.60 2.57
CA ALA A 7 4.76 -6.35 2.20
C ALA A 7 5.34 -6.42 0.79
N ASP A 8 5.91 -7.56 0.40
CA ASP A 8 6.46 -7.74 -0.94
C ASP A 8 5.40 -7.60 -2.03
N GLN A 9 4.21 -8.16 -1.78
CA GLN A 9 3.11 -8.06 -2.74
C GLN A 9 2.66 -6.60 -2.88
N ILE A 10 2.60 -5.88 -1.78
CA ILE A 10 2.21 -4.47 -1.80
C ILE A 10 3.23 -3.62 -2.54
N VAL A 11 4.51 -3.82 -2.26
CA VAL A 11 5.59 -3.08 -2.93
C VAL A 11 5.59 -3.40 -4.42
N GLY A 12 5.42 -4.66 -4.79
CA GLY A 12 5.33 -5.05 -6.19
C GLY A 12 4.18 -4.38 -6.92
N ALA A 13 2.99 -4.36 -6.29
CA ALA A 13 1.82 -3.70 -6.87
C ALA A 13 2.05 -2.20 -7.00
N ALA A 14 2.65 -1.57 -5.99
CA ALA A 14 2.93 -0.14 -6.02
C ALA A 14 3.88 0.22 -7.17
N ARG A 15 4.88 -0.61 -7.42
CA ARG A 15 5.79 -0.40 -8.56
C ARG A 15 5.05 -0.49 -9.89
N GLU A 16 4.15 -1.44 -10.00
CA GLU A 16 3.37 -1.62 -11.21
C GLU A 16 2.40 -0.48 -11.47
N LEU A 17 1.94 0.21 -10.43
CA LEU A 17 1.11 1.39 -10.58
C LEU A 17 1.85 2.53 -11.27
N GLY A 18 3.16 2.62 -11.06
CA GLY A 18 3.97 3.65 -11.67
C GLY A 18 3.64 5.06 -11.22
N GLN A 19 3.02 5.22 -10.07
CA GLN A 19 2.63 6.51 -9.52
C GLN A 19 3.61 6.93 -8.43
N GLU A 20 3.88 8.23 -8.32
CA GLU A 20 4.72 8.77 -7.26
C GLU A 20 4.05 8.62 -5.90
N GLU A 21 2.74 8.82 -5.88
CA GLU A 21 1.91 8.65 -4.69
C GLU A 21 0.76 7.71 -5.01
N PHE A 22 0.39 6.89 -4.04
CA PHE A 22 -0.74 5.98 -4.19
C PHE A 22 -1.44 5.81 -2.84
N THR A 23 -2.64 5.27 -2.88
CA THR A 23 -3.43 5.00 -1.67
C THR A 23 -3.55 3.49 -1.49
N ARG A 24 -4.04 3.08 -0.30
CA ARG A 24 -4.37 1.68 -0.07
C ARG A 24 -5.40 1.18 -1.09
N GLY A 25 -6.36 2.04 -1.44
CA GLY A 25 -7.36 1.69 -2.45
C GLY A 25 -6.76 1.40 -3.80
N ASP A 26 -5.75 2.17 -4.21
CA ASP A 26 -5.06 1.94 -5.47
C ASP A 26 -4.38 0.57 -5.49
N VAL A 27 -3.70 0.22 -4.41
CA VAL A 27 -3.02 -1.07 -4.29
C VAL A 27 -4.03 -2.21 -4.19
N ALA A 28 -5.11 -2.02 -3.45
CA ALA A 28 -6.17 -3.03 -3.34
C ALA A 28 -6.77 -3.33 -4.69
N ALA A 29 -7.05 -2.31 -5.49
CA ALA A 29 -7.58 -2.49 -6.83
C ALA A 29 -6.60 -3.24 -7.73
N LYS A 30 -5.31 -2.89 -7.62
CA LYS A 30 -4.28 -3.55 -8.42
C LYS A 30 -4.15 -5.03 -8.08
N LEU A 31 -4.24 -5.38 -6.80
CA LEU A 31 -4.13 -6.76 -6.34
C LEU A 31 -5.45 -7.53 -6.40
N GLY A 32 -6.57 -6.83 -6.60
CA GLY A 32 -7.88 -7.47 -6.62
C GLY A 32 -8.36 -7.92 -5.24
N VAL A 33 -7.98 -7.18 -4.20
CA VAL A 33 -8.34 -7.49 -2.82
C VAL A 33 -9.03 -6.30 -2.17
N GLU A 34 -9.54 -6.48 -0.97
CA GLU A 34 -10.18 -5.40 -0.22
C GLU A 34 -9.16 -4.69 0.67
N LYS A 35 -9.41 -3.40 0.94
CA LYS A 35 -8.51 -2.58 1.77
C LYS A 35 -8.12 -3.20 3.10
N PRO A 36 -9.06 -3.80 3.88
CA PRO A 36 -8.68 -4.40 5.16
C PRO A 36 -7.62 -5.48 5.05
N GLU A 37 -7.56 -6.18 3.91
CA GLU A 37 -6.58 -7.24 3.70
C GLU A 37 -5.16 -6.70 3.56
N LEU A 38 -5.01 -5.42 3.23
CA LEU A 38 -3.71 -4.79 3.05
C LEU A 38 -3.11 -4.25 4.34
N LYS A 39 -3.92 -4.07 5.37
CA LYS A 39 -3.52 -3.34 6.57
C LYS A 39 -2.20 -3.84 7.16
N LYS A 40 -2.09 -5.15 7.33
CA LYS A 40 -0.91 -5.74 7.95
C LYS A 40 0.32 -5.61 7.05
N GLY A 41 0.16 -5.88 5.77
CA GLY A 41 1.27 -5.77 4.82
C GLY A 41 1.77 -4.34 4.67
N PHE A 42 0.85 -3.36 4.64
CA PHE A 42 1.23 -1.96 4.60
C PHE A 42 2.03 -1.57 5.83
N ARG A 43 1.58 -2.01 7.01
CA ARG A 43 2.30 -1.72 8.25
C ARG A 43 3.71 -2.30 8.20
N GLN A 44 3.85 -3.53 7.75
CA GLN A 44 5.16 -4.17 7.62
C GLN A 44 6.06 -3.43 6.63
N ALA A 45 5.51 -3.04 5.49
CA ALA A 45 6.28 -2.33 4.48
C ALA A 45 6.79 -0.99 5.02
N ILE A 46 5.96 -0.28 5.79
CA ILE A 46 6.35 0.99 6.40
C ILE A 46 7.43 0.75 7.45
N GLN A 47 7.26 -0.27 8.31
CA GLN A 47 8.24 -0.59 9.34
C GLN A 47 9.59 -1.00 8.75
N ASN A 48 9.56 -1.64 7.60
CA ASN A 48 10.78 -2.06 6.89
C ASN A 48 11.43 -0.94 6.08
N GLY A 49 10.82 0.24 6.08
CA GLY A 49 11.36 1.37 5.33
C GLY A 49 11.19 1.28 3.83
N ARG A 50 10.26 0.47 3.36
CA ARG A 50 10.00 0.28 1.92
C ARG A 50 8.91 1.21 1.39
N LEU A 51 8.03 1.67 2.28
CA LEU A 51 6.98 2.64 1.98
C LEU A 51 7.00 3.72 3.03
N GLU A 52 6.55 4.92 2.66
CA GLU A 52 6.30 5.96 3.65
C GLU A 52 5.00 6.67 3.33
N LYS A 53 4.35 7.15 4.38
CA LYS A 53 3.14 7.95 4.23
C LYS A 53 3.54 9.36 3.90
N THR A 54 2.98 9.91 2.81
CA THR A 54 3.32 11.26 2.37
C THR A 54 2.40 12.30 2.97
N ARG A 55 1.10 12.01 3.04
CA ARG A 55 0.12 12.94 3.59
C ARG A 55 -1.23 12.26 3.76
N ASP A 56 -2.12 12.90 4.49
CA ASP A 56 -3.53 12.55 4.50
C ASP A 56 -4.27 13.60 3.67
N ASP A 57 -5.26 13.18 2.89
CA ASP A 57 -6.06 14.13 2.12
C ASP A 57 -7.27 14.59 2.94
N GLU A 58 -8.13 15.41 2.31
CA GLU A 58 -9.30 15.98 2.97
C GLU A 58 -10.29 14.93 3.48
N GLU A 59 -10.26 13.74 2.90
CA GLU A 59 -11.12 12.62 3.28
C GLU A 59 -10.47 11.69 4.28
N ASN A 60 -9.32 12.07 4.83
CA ASN A 60 -8.52 11.26 5.74
C ASN A 60 -7.97 9.98 5.10
N THR A 61 -7.77 10.03 3.79
CA THR A 61 -7.16 8.93 3.06
C THR A 61 -5.66 9.12 3.02
N GLY A 62 -4.92 8.16 3.54
CA GLY A 62 -3.46 8.23 3.53
C GLY A 62 -2.89 8.00 2.14
N HIS A 63 -1.93 8.82 1.76
CA HIS A 63 -1.17 8.68 0.54
C HIS A 63 0.22 8.19 0.88
N PHE A 64 0.76 7.32 0.05
CA PHE A 64 2.03 6.64 0.30
C PHE A 64 2.92 6.70 -0.92
N ARG A 65 4.20 6.46 -0.70
CA ARG A 65 5.17 6.35 -1.80
C ARG A 65 6.19 5.27 -1.49
N LEU A 66 6.85 4.76 -2.53
CA LEU A 66 7.95 3.83 -2.37
C LEU A 66 9.21 4.58 -1.95
N THR A 67 9.94 4.01 -0.99
CA THR A 67 11.17 4.64 -0.47
C THR A 67 12.40 3.79 -0.73
N GLU A 68 12.27 2.68 -1.41
CA GLU A 68 13.43 1.85 -1.75
C GLU A 68 14.13 2.26 -3.05
#